data_61accec848b3896e8226d851efe25db1
#
_entry.id   61accec848b3896e8226d851efe25db1
#
_cell.length_a   1.000
_cell.length_b   1.000
_cell.length_c   1.000
_cell.angle_alpha   90.00
_cell.angle_beta   90.00
_cell.angle_gamma   90.00
#
_symmetry.space_group_name_H-M   'P 1'
#
loop_
_entity.id
_entity.type
_entity.pdbx_description
1 polymer ?
#
loop_
_entity_poly.entity_id
_entity_poly.type
_entity_poly.pdbx_seq_one_letter_code
_entity_poly.pdbx_strand_id
1 'polypeptide(L)'
;MKHLVGATAALGLMALAPSAHAARDYVWAAGSSTVFPFSTRTAENYAKKTGKKAPKVESLGTGGGFKLFCGGVGEGFPDIANASRPMKKSEFEACKAKGVKDIVELKIGFDGIVVAMDKSAPNYDFQLQQLYLGLAQNTVKNNTFQLNGYRTWNEVGANLPKTRILVYGPPPTSGTRDAWIELAMEGGAKTFPFVKSMADRDEQGFKGKVHPLRTDGAWVDAGENDNAIVGTIEKTPGALGVFGYSFLEENASRIKAASVNGVKPTPATIASGAYPVSRSLFIYVKKAHVGVIPGLKDFVSEFTSDAAAGRGGYLSQRGLIPLPPAQHAAVKAAAIKMTPMAPPKD
;
A
#
# COMPACT_ATOMS: atom_id res chain seq x y z
N MET A 1 -1.17 92.28 -1.20
CA MET A 1 -0.30 91.26 -1.80
C MET A 1 -0.43 89.98 -0.97
N LYS A 2 -1.09 88.99 -1.47
CA LYS A 2 -1.30 87.68 -0.78
C LYS A 2 -0.67 86.64 -1.65
N HIS A 3 0.37 86.02 -1.17
CA HIS A 3 1.06 84.90 -1.84
C HIS A 3 0.32 83.55 -1.53
N LEU A 4 -0.22 82.93 -2.56
CA LEU A 4 -0.70 81.54 -2.47
C LEU A 4 0.51 80.60 -2.69
N VAL A 5 0.76 79.73 -1.72
CA VAL A 5 1.71 78.62 -1.84
C VAL A 5 0.90 77.39 -2.21
N GLY A 6 1.10 76.88 -3.43
CA GLY A 6 0.53 75.65 -3.92
C GLY A 6 1.29 74.42 -3.40
N ALA A 7 0.64 73.57 -2.63
CA ALA A 7 1.21 72.26 -2.21
C ALA A 7 0.89 71.21 -3.28
N THR A 8 1.92 70.70 -3.96
CA THR A 8 1.82 69.56 -4.87
C THR A 8 1.90 68.25 -4.08
N ALA A 9 0.80 67.52 -4.00
CA ALA A 9 0.77 66.17 -3.42
C ALA A 9 1.28 65.15 -4.43
N ALA A 10 2.45 64.58 -4.18
CA ALA A 10 2.97 63.44 -4.96
C ALA A 10 2.30 62.13 -4.47
N LEU A 11 1.37 61.59 -5.28
CA LEU A 11 0.85 60.24 -5.09
C LEU A 11 1.96 59.22 -5.44
N GLY A 12 2.54 58.62 -4.42
CA GLY A 12 3.43 57.44 -4.58
C GLY A 12 2.62 56.21 -4.96
N LEU A 13 2.75 55.70 -6.20
CA LEU A 13 2.30 54.38 -6.58
C LEU A 13 3.15 53.32 -5.84
N MET A 14 2.60 52.74 -4.79
CA MET A 14 3.17 51.49 -4.23
C MET A 14 2.87 50.36 -5.22
N ALA A 15 3.88 49.96 -5.98
CA ALA A 15 3.86 48.74 -6.76
C ALA A 15 3.79 47.54 -5.79
N LEU A 16 2.64 46.88 -5.72
CA LEU A 16 2.50 45.57 -5.07
C LEU A 16 3.34 44.58 -5.86
N ALA A 17 4.56 44.28 -5.38
CA ALA A 17 5.32 43.19 -5.89
C ALA A 17 4.53 41.88 -5.62
N PRO A 18 4.31 41.01 -6.64
CA PRO A 18 3.69 39.73 -6.41
C PRO A 18 4.57 38.94 -5.42
N SER A 19 3.98 38.50 -4.33
CA SER A 19 4.64 37.59 -3.39
C SER A 19 5.06 36.36 -4.17
N ALA A 20 6.36 36.26 -4.50
CA ALA A 20 6.92 35.01 -5.03
C ALA A 20 6.72 33.95 -3.94
N HIS A 21 5.71 33.11 -4.10
CA HIS A 21 5.60 31.89 -3.30
C HIS A 21 6.88 31.10 -3.56
N ALA A 22 7.68 30.89 -2.52
CA ALA A 22 8.88 30.09 -2.65
C ALA A 22 8.50 28.70 -3.19
N ALA A 23 9.08 28.38 -4.34
CA ALA A 23 8.83 27.09 -4.98
C ALA A 23 9.12 25.95 -4.01
N ARG A 24 8.29 24.91 -4.01
CA ARG A 24 8.47 23.73 -3.15
C ARG A 24 9.81 23.07 -3.46
N ASP A 25 10.66 22.91 -2.44
CA ASP A 25 12.03 22.42 -2.53
C ASP A 25 12.19 20.95 -2.08
N TYR A 26 11.08 20.21 -2.00
CA TYR A 26 11.05 18.79 -1.63
C TYR A 26 10.09 18.00 -2.52
N VAL A 27 10.36 16.71 -2.68
CA VAL A 27 9.48 15.77 -3.38
C VAL A 27 8.28 15.43 -2.48
N TRP A 28 7.09 15.31 -3.08
CA TRP A 28 5.88 14.89 -2.39
C TRP A 28 5.30 13.63 -3.02
N ALA A 29 5.26 12.55 -2.23
CA ALA A 29 4.63 11.27 -2.56
C ALA A 29 3.40 11.06 -1.69
N ALA A 30 2.28 10.62 -2.28
CA ALA A 30 1.04 10.37 -1.57
C ALA A 30 0.33 9.12 -2.10
N GLY A 31 -0.36 8.36 -1.25
CA GLY A 31 -1.19 7.24 -1.71
C GLY A 31 -1.19 6.03 -0.81
N SER A 32 -0.94 4.86 -1.39
CA SER A 32 -1.05 3.55 -0.75
C SER A 32 -0.35 3.49 0.61
N SER A 33 -1.07 3.07 1.64
CA SER A 33 -0.55 2.75 2.97
C SER A 33 0.45 1.59 2.94
N THR A 34 0.25 0.61 2.04
CA THR A 34 1.20 -0.50 1.85
C THR A 34 2.54 -0.03 1.26
N VAL A 35 2.53 0.93 0.33
CA VAL A 35 3.77 1.47 -0.27
C VAL A 35 4.40 2.54 0.64
N PHE A 36 3.64 3.13 1.56
CA PHE A 36 4.08 4.17 2.48
C PHE A 36 5.40 3.82 3.22
N PRO A 37 5.57 2.65 3.87
CA PRO A 37 6.81 2.32 4.58
C PRO A 37 8.02 2.21 3.64
N PHE A 38 7.83 1.75 2.41
CA PHE A 38 8.89 1.68 1.40
C PHE A 38 9.30 3.08 0.92
N SER A 39 8.33 3.93 0.62
CA SER A 39 8.57 5.33 0.24
C SER A 39 9.26 6.11 1.35
N THR A 40 8.84 5.94 2.60
CA THR A 40 9.44 6.59 3.77
C THR A 40 10.88 6.14 3.97
N ARG A 41 11.15 4.83 3.90
CA ARG A 41 12.51 4.31 4.01
C ARG A 41 13.43 4.82 2.90
N THR A 42 12.90 4.91 1.67
CA THR A 42 13.66 5.49 0.55
C THR A 42 13.90 6.98 0.76
N ALA A 43 12.91 7.72 1.28
CA ALA A 43 13.04 9.16 1.58
C ALA A 43 14.11 9.44 2.63
N GLU A 44 14.17 8.64 3.70
CA GLU A 44 15.21 8.71 4.74
C GLU A 44 16.61 8.46 4.16
N ASN A 45 16.78 7.38 3.39
CA ASN A 45 18.05 7.05 2.76
C ASN A 45 18.49 8.09 1.73
N TYR A 46 17.55 8.59 0.92
CA TYR A 46 17.82 9.67 -0.03
C TYR A 46 18.32 10.94 0.66
N ALA A 47 17.63 11.39 1.71
CA ALA A 47 18.04 12.57 2.48
C ALA A 47 19.42 12.39 3.10
N LYS A 48 19.66 11.23 3.73
CA LYS A 48 20.96 10.90 4.33
C LYS A 48 22.10 10.88 3.31
N LYS A 49 21.85 10.34 2.12
CA LYS A 49 22.85 10.19 1.05
C LYS A 49 23.16 11.51 0.34
N THR A 50 22.16 12.36 0.18
CA THR A 50 22.27 13.56 -0.66
C THR A 50 22.41 14.87 0.13
N GLY A 51 22.09 14.88 1.43
CA GLY A 51 21.96 16.08 2.24
C GLY A 51 20.77 16.97 1.88
N LYS A 52 19.92 16.55 0.91
CA LYS A 52 18.70 17.27 0.51
C LYS A 52 17.56 17.04 1.50
N LYS A 53 16.53 17.90 1.46
CA LYS A 53 15.30 17.67 2.24
C LYS A 53 14.70 16.31 1.94
N ALA A 54 14.28 15.63 3.00
CA ALA A 54 13.58 14.36 2.86
C ALA A 54 12.25 14.57 2.10
N PRO A 55 11.92 13.73 1.12
CA PRO A 55 10.60 13.71 0.51
C PRO A 55 9.49 13.61 1.55
N LYS A 56 8.41 14.39 1.36
CA LYS A 56 7.19 14.25 2.13
C LYS A 56 6.44 13.03 1.63
N VAL A 57 6.07 12.12 2.53
CA VAL A 57 5.29 10.92 2.20
C VAL A 57 4.00 10.91 3.00
N GLU A 58 2.86 10.71 2.32
CA GLU A 58 1.53 10.70 2.94
C GLU A 58 0.77 9.41 2.61
N SER A 59 0.16 8.82 3.63
CA SER A 59 -0.69 7.63 3.50
C SER A 59 -2.15 8.06 3.36
N LEU A 60 -2.73 7.84 2.16
CA LEU A 60 -4.10 8.23 1.80
C LEU A 60 -4.90 7.08 1.17
N GLY A 61 -4.32 5.87 1.13
CA GLY A 61 -4.79 4.79 0.28
C GLY A 61 -4.54 5.05 -1.21
N THR A 62 -4.51 3.99 -2.02
CA THR A 62 -4.21 4.08 -3.47
C THR A 62 -5.17 5.03 -4.20
N GLY A 63 -6.47 4.90 -3.95
CA GLY A 63 -7.48 5.75 -4.61
C GLY A 63 -7.40 7.23 -4.18
N GLY A 64 -7.16 7.50 -2.89
CA GLY A 64 -6.92 8.84 -2.36
C GLY A 64 -5.68 9.49 -2.97
N GLY A 65 -4.59 8.70 -3.09
CA GLY A 65 -3.35 9.11 -3.75
C GLY A 65 -3.57 9.52 -5.20
N PHE A 66 -4.24 8.68 -6.00
CA PHE A 66 -4.56 9.02 -7.39
C PHE A 66 -5.46 10.24 -7.53
N LYS A 67 -6.49 10.36 -6.67
CA LYS A 67 -7.36 11.53 -6.68
C LYS A 67 -6.58 12.84 -6.48
N LEU A 68 -5.64 12.85 -5.53
CA LEU A 68 -4.80 14.01 -5.25
C LEU A 68 -3.75 14.24 -6.34
N PHE A 69 -3.08 13.18 -6.79
CA PHE A 69 -2.09 13.21 -7.88
C PHE A 69 -2.70 13.70 -9.20
N CYS A 70 -3.88 13.23 -9.57
CA CYS A 70 -4.60 13.63 -10.78
C CYS A 70 -5.32 15.00 -10.64
N GLY A 71 -5.22 15.67 -9.48
CA GLY A 71 -5.85 16.98 -9.26
C GLY A 71 -5.32 18.08 -10.18
N GLY A 72 -4.07 17.97 -10.67
CA GLY A 72 -3.45 18.93 -11.58
C GLY A 72 -1.93 18.80 -11.68
N VAL A 73 -1.33 19.74 -12.43
CA VAL A 73 0.11 19.95 -12.54
C VAL A 73 0.50 21.15 -11.68
N GLY A 74 1.71 21.14 -11.12
CA GLY A 74 2.27 22.24 -10.32
C GLY A 74 2.44 21.83 -8.85
N GLU A 75 3.01 22.74 -8.07
CA GLU A 75 3.50 22.48 -6.71
C GLU A 75 2.42 22.17 -5.68
N GLY A 76 1.17 22.51 -5.93
CA GLY A 76 0.01 22.19 -5.09
C GLY A 76 -0.40 20.71 -5.15
N PHE A 77 0.23 19.90 -5.99
CA PHE A 77 -0.12 18.49 -6.19
C PHE A 77 1.09 17.57 -6.01
N PRO A 78 0.89 16.30 -5.58
CA PRO A 78 1.97 15.33 -5.44
C PRO A 78 2.72 15.07 -6.75
N ASP A 79 4.01 14.80 -6.63
CA ASP A 79 4.89 14.40 -7.72
C ASP A 79 4.77 12.92 -8.02
N ILE A 80 4.48 12.15 -6.96
CA ILE A 80 4.41 10.69 -6.98
C ILE A 80 3.10 10.23 -6.36
N ALA A 81 2.41 9.30 -7.03
CA ALA A 81 1.35 8.51 -6.42
C ALA A 81 1.88 7.12 -6.08
N ASN A 82 1.79 6.74 -4.79
CA ASN A 82 2.05 5.39 -4.32
C ASN A 82 0.82 4.51 -4.55
N ALA A 83 0.98 3.32 -5.12
CA ALA A 83 -0.13 2.45 -5.43
C ALA A 83 0.15 0.97 -5.16
N SER A 84 -0.82 0.26 -4.60
CA SER A 84 -0.79 -1.18 -4.35
C SER A 84 -1.62 -2.00 -5.35
N ARG A 85 -1.96 -1.38 -6.48
CA ARG A 85 -2.55 -1.94 -7.68
C ARG A 85 -2.22 -1.08 -8.89
N PRO A 86 -2.38 -1.59 -10.12
CA PRO A 86 -2.28 -0.77 -11.32
C PRO A 86 -3.29 0.39 -11.31
N MET A 87 -2.93 1.49 -11.98
CA MET A 87 -3.83 2.61 -12.25
C MET A 87 -5.01 2.14 -13.09
N LYS A 88 -6.23 2.51 -12.70
CA LYS A 88 -7.44 2.21 -13.47
C LYS A 88 -7.53 3.17 -14.67
N LYS A 89 -8.21 2.74 -15.75
CA LYS A 89 -8.48 3.58 -16.92
C LYS A 89 -9.22 4.88 -16.52
N SER A 90 -10.20 4.80 -15.63
CA SER A 90 -10.92 5.97 -15.12
C SER A 90 -10.03 6.96 -14.38
N GLU A 91 -9.03 6.48 -13.63
CA GLU A 91 -8.05 7.33 -12.94
C GLU A 91 -7.10 8.00 -13.94
N PHE A 92 -6.64 7.27 -14.96
CA PHE A 92 -5.81 7.79 -16.03
C PHE A 92 -6.54 8.91 -16.81
N GLU A 93 -7.78 8.70 -17.19
CA GLU A 93 -8.60 9.70 -17.89
C GLU A 93 -8.89 10.92 -17.00
N ALA A 94 -9.13 10.73 -15.69
CA ALA A 94 -9.25 11.82 -14.74
C ALA A 94 -7.96 12.67 -14.63
N CYS A 95 -6.79 12.02 -14.61
CA CYS A 95 -5.48 12.68 -14.68
C CYS A 95 -5.36 13.54 -15.95
N LYS A 96 -5.63 12.92 -17.10
CA LYS A 96 -5.53 13.57 -18.43
C LYS A 96 -6.45 14.80 -18.53
N ALA A 97 -7.68 14.69 -18.03
CA ALA A 97 -8.64 15.79 -18.01
C ALA A 97 -8.17 17.02 -17.19
N LYS A 98 -7.28 16.80 -16.22
CA LYS A 98 -6.66 17.84 -15.38
C LYS A 98 -5.25 18.25 -15.85
N GLY A 99 -4.84 17.85 -17.04
CA GLY A 99 -3.56 18.21 -17.63
C GLY A 99 -2.37 17.32 -17.24
N VAL A 100 -2.58 16.30 -16.41
CA VAL A 100 -1.56 15.31 -16.06
C VAL A 100 -1.53 14.24 -17.15
N LYS A 101 -0.72 14.48 -18.21
CA LYS A 101 -0.75 13.67 -19.45
C LYS A 101 0.33 12.58 -19.46
N ASP A 102 1.55 12.94 -19.07
CA ASP A 102 2.72 12.07 -19.11
C ASP A 102 2.97 11.48 -17.70
N ILE A 103 2.48 10.27 -17.49
CA ILE A 103 2.62 9.54 -16.23
C ILE A 103 3.62 8.41 -16.43
N VAL A 104 4.62 8.31 -15.57
CA VAL A 104 5.59 7.21 -15.58
C VAL A 104 5.16 6.18 -14.54
N GLU A 105 4.83 4.97 -15.00
CA GLU A 105 4.51 3.84 -14.12
C GLU A 105 5.79 3.05 -13.82
N LEU A 106 6.08 2.83 -12.56
CA LEU A 106 7.22 2.04 -12.11
C LEU A 106 6.74 0.99 -11.10
N LYS A 107 6.76 -0.27 -11.51
CA LYS A 107 6.53 -1.38 -10.58
C LYS A 107 7.76 -1.53 -9.70
N ILE A 108 7.61 -1.37 -8.39
CA ILE A 108 8.75 -1.41 -7.45
C ILE A 108 9.00 -2.80 -6.84
N GLY A 109 8.03 -3.70 -6.91
CA GLY A 109 8.11 -5.05 -6.34
C GLY A 109 6.73 -5.62 -6.09
N PHE A 110 6.70 -6.57 -5.16
CA PHE A 110 5.46 -7.22 -4.73
C PHE A 110 5.34 -7.17 -3.21
N ASP A 111 4.11 -7.30 -2.75
CA ASP A 111 3.76 -7.54 -1.36
C ASP A 111 3.03 -8.89 -1.28
N GLY A 112 3.39 -9.71 -0.29
CA GLY A 112 2.74 -10.97 0.01
C GLY A 112 2.51 -11.07 1.51
N ILE A 113 1.28 -11.35 1.92
CA ILE A 113 0.92 -11.48 3.33
C ILE A 113 0.61 -12.95 3.61
N VAL A 114 1.20 -13.48 4.66
CA VAL A 114 1.07 -14.89 5.01
C VAL A 114 0.25 -15.09 6.27
N VAL A 115 -0.41 -16.25 6.34
CA VAL A 115 -0.91 -16.82 7.59
C VAL A 115 0.10 -17.85 8.04
N ALA A 116 0.83 -17.55 9.10
CA ALA A 116 1.91 -18.39 9.61
C ALA A 116 1.52 -19.10 10.91
N MET A 117 2.21 -20.20 11.17
CA MET A 117 2.05 -20.99 12.38
C MET A 117 3.39 -21.56 12.84
N ASP A 118 3.45 -22.02 14.06
CA ASP A 118 4.59 -22.79 14.57
C ASP A 118 4.95 -23.97 13.63
N LYS A 119 6.22 -24.30 13.51
CA LYS A 119 6.71 -25.34 12.62
C LYS A 119 6.06 -26.71 12.88
N SER A 120 5.76 -27.03 14.15
CA SER A 120 5.16 -28.30 14.58
C SER A 120 3.63 -28.32 14.43
N ALA A 121 2.96 -27.16 14.27
CA ALA A 121 1.51 -27.07 14.14
C ALA A 121 0.97 -27.87 12.94
N PRO A 122 -0.31 -28.29 12.92
CA PRO A 122 -0.94 -28.87 11.74
C PRO A 122 -0.80 -27.97 10.52
N ASN A 123 -0.84 -28.54 9.32
CA ASN A 123 -0.90 -27.75 8.09
C ASN A 123 -2.33 -27.20 7.90
N TYR A 124 -2.40 -25.95 7.45
CA TYR A 124 -3.65 -25.33 7.07
C TYR A 124 -3.66 -25.04 5.55
N ASP A 125 -4.81 -25.24 4.93
CA ASP A 125 -5.12 -24.76 3.59
C ASP A 125 -6.44 -24.02 3.65
N PHE A 126 -6.35 -22.70 3.71
CA PHE A 126 -7.51 -21.83 3.82
C PHE A 126 -8.08 -21.49 2.45
N GLN A 127 -9.41 -21.47 2.33
CA GLN A 127 -10.04 -20.66 1.31
C GLN A 127 -10.13 -19.20 1.80
N LEU A 128 -10.07 -18.21 0.89
CA LEU A 128 -10.26 -16.80 1.28
C LEU A 128 -11.56 -16.59 2.05
N GLN A 129 -12.63 -17.30 1.66
CA GLN A 129 -13.91 -17.28 2.36
C GLN A 129 -13.77 -17.69 3.83
N GLN A 130 -12.98 -18.73 4.12
CA GLN A 130 -12.77 -19.22 5.48
C GLN A 130 -11.99 -18.22 6.35
N LEU A 131 -11.02 -17.50 5.75
CA LEU A 131 -10.32 -16.41 6.44
C LEU A 131 -11.28 -15.28 6.80
N TYR A 132 -12.16 -14.89 5.87
CA TYR A 132 -13.19 -13.90 6.12
C TYR A 132 -14.16 -14.37 7.23
N LEU A 133 -14.70 -15.58 7.12
CA LEU A 133 -15.62 -16.13 8.13
C LEU A 133 -14.97 -16.26 9.51
N GLY A 134 -13.68 -16.59 9.58
CA GLY A 134 -12.96 -16.71 10.85
C GLY A 134 -12.68 -15.37 11.53
N LEU A 135 -12.36 -14.32 10.75
CA LEU A 135 -11.70 -13.12 11.28
C LEU A 135 -12.50 -11.82 11.14
N ALA A 136 -13.49 -11.74 10.24
CA ALA A 136 -14.33 -10.57 10.13
C ALA A 136 -15.27 -10.43 11.34
N GLN A 137 -15.51 -9.19 11.79
CA GLN A 137 -16.49 -8.90 12.84
C GLN A 137 -17.90 -9.31 12.43
N ASN A 138 -18.24 -9.09 11.16
CA ASN A 138 -19.53 -9.46 10.58
C ASN A 138 -19.34 -10.58 9.57
N THR A 139 -20.11 -11.65 9.72
CA THR A 139 -20.16 -12.76 8.77
C THR A 139 -21.47 -12.76 7.99
N VAL A 140 -21.53 -13.53 6.91
CA VAL A 140 -22.73 -13.67 6.07
C VAL A 140 -23.42 -15.01 6.34
N LYS A 141 -24.70 -14.96 6.67
CA LYS A 141 -25.58 -16.13 6.77
C LYS A 141 -26.94 -15.79 6.16
N ASN A 142 -27.46 -16.64 5.29
CA ASN A 142 -28.75 -16.43 4.61
C ASN A 142 -28.85 -15.06 3.94
N ASN A 143 -27.78 -14.62 3.24
CA ASN A 143 -27.68 -13.31 2.58
C ASN A 143 -27.86 -12.10 3.51
N THR A 144 -27.56 -12.25 4.78
CA THR A 144 -27.57 -11.15 5.76
C THR A 144 -26.27 -11.11 6.54
N PHE A 145 -25.86 -9.91 6.94
CA PHE A 145 -24.74 -9.74 7.86
C PHE A 145 -25.21 -10.01 9.31
N GLN A 146 -24.39 -10.75 10.04
CA GLN A 146 -24.57 -10.99 11.48
C GLN A 146 -23.23 -10.94 12.19
N LEU A 147 -23.24 -10.69 13.49
CA LEU A 147 -22.02 -10.76 14.30
C LEU A 147 -21.40 -12.16 14.22
N ASN A 148 -20.08 -12.21 14.16
CA ASN A 148 -19.33 -13.44 14.04
C ASN A 148 -19.39 -14.23 15.36
N GLY A 149 -19.88 -15.46 15.29
CA GLY A 149 -19.99 -16.37 16.43
C GLY A 149 -19.06 -17.59 16.35
N TYR A 150 -18.30 -17.76 15.27
CA TYR A 150 -17.39 -18.91 15.10
C TYR A 150 -16.28 -18.92 16.17
N ARG A 151 -15.98 -20.07 16.74
CA ARG A 151 -14.99 -20.23 17.81
C ARG A 151 -13.78 -21.02 17.39
N THR A 152 -13.96 -21.95 16.46
CA THR A 152 -12.91 -22.87 16.00
C THR A 152 -12.85 -22.90 14.49
N TRP A 153 -11.66 -23.19 13.93
CA TRP A 153 -11.45 -23.18 12.49
C TRP A 153 -12.30 -24.22 11.74
N ASN A 154 -12.55 -25.40 12.35
CA ASN A 154 -13.41 -26.40 11.70
C ASN A 154 -14.90 -25.98 11.59
N GLU A 155 -15.33 -24.96 12.30
CA GLU A 155 -16.69 -24.39 12.13
C GLU A 155 -16.80 -23.55 10.85
N VAL A 156 -15.70 -23.00 10.35
CA VAL A 156 -15.68 -22.25 9.09
C VAL A 156 -15.27 -23.10 7.90
N GLY A 157 -14.77 -24.30 8.14
CA GLY A 157 -14.43 -25.27 7.08
C GLY A 157 -14.05 -26.63 7.64
N ALA A 158 -14.76 -27.68 7.23
CA ALA A 158 -14.54 -29.07 7.72
C ALA A 158 -13.11 -29.60 7.39
N ASN A 159 -12.41 -28.99 6.45
CA ASN A 159 -11.01 -29.31 6.10
C ASN A 159 -10.00 -28.72 7.08
N LEU A 160 -10.43 -27.86 8.00
CA LEU A 160 -9.54 -27.17 8.94
C LEU A 160 -9.52 -27.87 10.31
N PRO A 161 -8.40 -27.76 11.05
CA PRO A 161 -8.28 -28.37 12.39
C PRO A 161 -9.31 -27.81 13.37
N LYS A 162 -9.71 -28.64 14.35
CA LYS A 162 -10.56 -28.21 15.45
C LYS A 162 -9.74 -27.45 16.50
N THR A 163 -9.20 -26.32 16.10
CA THR A 163 -8.41 -25.42 16.96
C THR A 163 -9.15 -24.09 17.11
N ARG A 164 -8.95 -23.42 18.24
CA ARG A 164 -9.53 -22.10 18.48
C ARG A 164 -9.07 -21.11 17.40
N ILE A 165 -9.96 -20.25 16.97
CA ILE A 165 -9.60 -19.10 16.15
C ILE A 165 -8.86 -18.09 17.02
N LEU A 166 -7.55 -17.99 16.82
CA LEU A 166 -6.67 -17.04 17.50
C LEU A 166 -5.57 -16.62 16.54
N VAL A 167 -5.60 -15.36 16.11
CA VAL A 167 -4.68 -14.81 15.14
C VAL A 167 -4.07 -13.51 15.68
N TYR A 168 -2.76 -13.46 15.70
CA TYR A 168 -1.98 -12.26 15.97
C TYR A 168 -1.63 -11.58 14.65
N GLY A 169 -1.91 -10.30 14.52
CA GLY A 169 -1.64 -9.56 13.31
C GLY A 169 -1.33 -8.10 13.53
N PRO A 170 -1.00 -7.38 12.46
CA PRO A 170 -0.61 -5.97 12.56
C PRO A 170 -1.78 -5.08 13.01
N PRO A 171 -1.47 -3.96 13.70
CA PRO A 171 -2.46 -3.02 14.22
C PRO A 171 -3.12 -2.20 13.09
N PRO A 172 -4.19 -1.45 13.37
CA PRO A 172 -4.89 -0.61 12.39
C PRO A 172 -4.02 0.45 11.69
N THR A 173 -2.87 0.80 12.27
CA THR A 173 -1.91 1.76 11.69
C THR A 173 -1.02 1.15 10.61
N SER A 174 -1.01 -0.17 10.50
CA SER A 174 -0.11 -0.92 9.60
C SER A 174 -0.63 -1.01 8.17
N GLY A 175 0.23 -0.72 7.19
CA GLY A 175 -0.05 -0.98 5.77
C GLY A 175 -0.25 -2.46 5.44
N THR A 176 0.35 -3.38 6.22
CA THR A 176 0.12 -4.83 6.13
C THR A 176 -1.30 -5.18 6.56
N ARG A 177 -1.83 -4.50 7.61
CA ARG A 177 -3.23 -4.64 8.01
C ARG A 177 -4.19 -4.21 6.91
N ASP A 178 -3.95 -3.07 6.27
CA ASP A 178 -4.77 -2.59 5.15
C ASP A 178 -4.75 -3.59 3.99
N ALA A 179 -3.56 -4.10 3.66
CA ALA A 179 -3.39 -5.11 2.62
C ALA A 179 -4.13 -6.41 2.94
N TRP A 180 -4.06 -6.88 4.19
CA TRP A 180 -4.82 -8.03 4.66
C TRP A 180 -6.32 -7.86 4.48
N ILE A 181 -6.83 -6.69 4.88
CA ILE A 181 -8.26 -6.37 4.75
C ILE A 181 -8.67 -6.37 3.27
N GLU A 182 -7.92 -5.70 2.40
CA GLU A 182 -8.25 -5.61 0.97
C GLU A 182 -8.15 -6.97 0.25
N LEU A 183 -7.12 -7.78 0.53
CA LEU A 183 -6.87 -9.02 -0.19
C LEU A 183 -7.63 -10.20 0.40
N ALA A 184 -7.54 -10.39 1.72
CA ALA A 184 -8.11 -11.56 2.36
C ALA A 184 -9.57 -11.33 2.80
N MET A 185 -9.88 -10.21 3.48
CA MET A 185 -11.24 -9.97 3.98
C MET A 185 -12.21 -9.62 2.85
N GLU A 186 -11.88 -8.65 1.99
CA GLU A 186 -12.73 -8.34 0.83
C GLU A 186 -12.77 -9.49 -0.16
N GLY A 187 -11.61 -10.13 -0.45
CA GLY A 187 -11.54 -11.29 -1.34
C GLY A 187 -12.45 -12.43 -0.87
N GLY A 188 -12.40 -12.75 0.42
CA GLY A 188 -13.26 -13.76 1.02
C GLY A 188 -14.74 -13.37 1.07
N ALA A 189 -15.05 -12.13 1.41
CA ALA A 189 -16.42 -11.62 1.45
C ALA A 189 -17.08 -11.60 0.07
N LYS A 190 -16.35 -11.23 -0.96
CA LYS A 190 -16.84 -11.19 -2.36
C LYS A 190 -17.13 -12.57 -2.96
N THR A 191 -16.77 -13.66 -2.29
CA THR A 191 -17.22 -15.02 -2.68
C THR A 191 -18.73 -15.23 -2.46
N PHE A 192 -19.36 -14.40 -1.63
CA PHE A 192 -20.81 -14.38 -1.47
C PHE A 192 -21.41 -13.43 -2.52
N PRO A 193 -22.28 -13.91 -3.43
CA PRO A 193 -22.87 -13.08 -4.50
C PRO A 193 -23.58 -11.83 -3.99
N PHE A 194 -24.28 -11.93 -2.86
CA PHE A 194 -24.92 -10.80 -2.19
C PHE A 194 -23.93 -9.71 -1.82
N VAL A 195 -22.78 -10.08 -1.22
CA VAL A 195 -21.74 -9.12 -0.79
C VAL A 195 -21.03 -8.51 -2.00
N LYS A 196 -20.75 -9.32 -3.05
CA LYS A 196 -20.18 -8.83 -4.30
C LYS A 196 -21.07 -7.77 -4.94
N SER A 197 -22.39 -8.04 -5.02
CA SER A 197 -23.37 -7.07 -5.55
C SER A 197 -23.43 -5.78 -4.70
N MET A 198 -23.26 -5.89 -3.38
CA MET A 198 -23.16 -4.71 -2.51
C MET A 198 -21.91 -3.90 -2.81
N ALA A 199 -20.73 -4.55 -2.95
CA ALA A 199 -19.47 -3.88 -3.26
C ALA A 199 -19.53 -3.07 -4.56
N ASP A 200 -20.28 -3.55 -5.56
CA ASP A 200 -20.43 -2.87 -6.85
C ASP A 200 -21.37 -1.65 -6.79
N ARG A 201 -22.31 -1.61 -5.84
CA ARG A 201 -23.33 -0.56 -5.73
C ARG A 201 -23.09 0.44 -4.62
N ASP A 202 -22.51 0.00 -3.51
CA ASP A 202 -22.27 0.78 -2.30
C ASP A 202 -20.92 0.39 -1.68
N GLU A 203 -19.86 0.97 -2.22
CA GLU A 203 -18.49 0.69 -1.75
C GLU A 203 -18.31 1.05 -0.26
N GLN A 204 -18.91 2.15 0.22
CA GLN A 204 -18.75 2.56 1.61
C GLN A 204 -19.49 1.65 2.57
N GLY A 205 -20.73 1.29 2.28
CA GLY A 205 -21.49 0.32 3.06
C GLY A 205 -20.81 -1.04 3.08
N PHE A 206 -20.30 -1.51 1.93
CA PHE A 206 -19.52 -2.74 1.82
C PHE A 206 -18.29 -2.70 2.75
N LYS A 207 -17.46 -1.67 2.66
CA LYS A 207 -16.28 -1.51 3.53
C LYS A 207 -16.66 -1.45 5.01
N GLY A 208 -17.70 -0.72 5.36
CA GLY A 208 -18.20 -0.63 6.73
C GLY A 208 -18.62 -1.98 7.34
N LYS A 209 -19.03 -2.95 6.51
CA LYS A 209 -19.41 -4.30 6.96
C LYS A 209 -18.27 -5.31 6.93
N VAL A 210 -17.35 -5.20 5.99
CA VAL A 210 -16.35 -6.23 5.68
C VAL A 210 -14.99 -5.93 6.33
N HIS A 211 -14.59 -4.66 6.46
CA HIS A 211 -13.28 -4.28 6.99
C HIS A 211 -13.08 -4.49 8.50
N PRO A 212 -14.12 -4.33 9.36
CA PRO A 212 -13.91 -4.53 10.78
C PRO A 212 -13.53 -5.98 11.08
N LEU A 213 -12.39 -6.17 11.74
CA LEU A 213 -11.98 -7.46 12.29
C LEU A 213 -12.57 -7.67 13.67
N ARG A 214 -12.59 -8.93 14.11
CA ARG A 214 -13.12 -9.33 15.41
C ARG A 214 -12.35 -8.68 16.57
N THR A 215 -13.08 -8.28 17.60
CA THR A 215 -12.54 -7.69 18.83
C THR A 215 -12.76 -8.58 20.06
N ASP A 216 -13.26 -9.80 19.86
CA ASP A 216 -13.58 -10.78 20.93
C ASP A 216 -12.40 -11.71 21.25
N GLY A 217 -11.19 -11.36 20.82
CA GLY A 217 -9.97 -12.10 21.05
C GLY A 217 -9.64 -13.17 20.00
N ALA A 218 -10.42 -13.27 18.92
CA ALA A 218 -10.06 -14.12 17.77
C ALA A 218 -9.00 -13.45 16.87
N TRP A 219 -9.04 -12.14 16.73
CA TRP A 219 -7.96 -11.33 16.20
C TRP A 219 -7.36 -10.49 17.34
N VAL A 220 -6.03 -10.45 17.42
CA VAL A 220 -5.27 -9.69 18.42
C VAL A 220 -4.27 -8.78 17.69
N ASP A 221 -4.38 -7.47 17.91
CA ASP A 221 -3.41 -6.51 17.41
C ASP A 221 -2.08 -6.67 18.16
N ALA A 222 -1.02 -7.08 17.47
CA ALA A 222 0.26 -7.47 18.06
C ALA A 222 1.38 -6.42 17.88
N GLY A 223 1.04 -5.19 17.48
CA GLY A 223 1.98 -4.11 17.22
C GLY A 223 2.62 -4.16 15.83
N GLU A 224 3.48 -3.19 15.54
CA GLU A 224 4.11 -3.00 14.23
C GLU A 224 5.33 -3.92 14.00
N ASN A 225 5.78 -4.64 15.02
CA ASN A 225 6.97 -5.49 14.93
C ASN A 225 6.58 -6.94 14.64
N ASP A 226 6.67 -7.35 13.39
CA ASP A 226 6.34 -8.71 12.95
C ASP A 226 7.17 -9.81 13.65
N ASN A 227 8.40 -9.51 14.11
CA ASN A 227 9.18 -10.46 14.92
C ASN A 227 8.51 -10.76 16.26
N ALA A 228 7.76 -9.82 16.84
CA ALA A 228 6.99 -10.07 18.06
C ALA A 228 5.86 -11.08 17.78
N ILE A 229 5.22 -10.99 16.60
CA ILE A 229 4.20 -11.96 16.18
C ILE A 229 4.83 -13.35 16.04
N VAL A 230 5.98 -13.46 15.37
CA VAL A 230 6.72 -14.74 15.24
C VAL A 230 6.99 -15.35 16.61
N GLY A 231 7.58 -14.58 17.54
CA GLY A 231 7.87 -15.07 18.89
C GLY A 231 6.62 -15.45 19.71
N THR A 232 5.46 -14.86 19.40
CA THR A 232 4.19 -15.14 20.08
C THR A 232 3.58 -16.46 19.58
N ILE A 233 3.53 -16.68 18.26
CA ILE A 233 2.95 -17.90 17.70
C ILE A 233 3.75 -19.16 18.07
N GLU A 234 5.07 -19.06 18.24
CA GLU A 234 5.89 -20.18 18.74
C GLU A 234 5.57 -20.58 20.18
N LYS A 235 5.18 -19.61 21.01
CA LYS A 235 4.90 -19.83 22.43
C LYS A 235 3.43 -20.09 22.72
N THR A 236 2.55 -19.93 21.72
CA THR A 236 1.10 -20.04 21.88
C THR A 236 0.57 -21.16 20.98
N PRO A 237 0.46 -22.40 21.50
CA PRO A 237 -0.03 -23.52 20.70
C PRO A 237 -1.37 -23.25 20.05
N GLY A 238 -1.45 -23.50 18.73
CA GLY A 238 -2.66 -23.30 17.94
C GLY A 238 -2.92 -21.85 17.49
N ALA A 239 -2.11 -20.88 17.92
CA ALA A 239 -2.18 -19.53 17.41
C ALA A 239 -1.61 -19.41 15.99
N LEU A 240 -2.17 -18.50 15.20
CA LEU A 240 -1.68 -18.12 13.88
C LEU A 240 -1.16 -16.68 13.92
N GLY A 241 -0.27 -16.35 12.98
CA GLY A 241 0.26 -15.00 12.79
C GLY A 241 -0.01 -14.50 11.38
N VAL A 242 -0.32 -13.22 11.23
CA VAL A 242 -0.47 -12.54 9.92
C VAL A 242 0.60 -11.47 9.80
N PHE A 243 1.46 -11.56 8.78
CA PHE A 243 2.56 -10.61 8.53
C PHE A 243 3.12 -10.77 7.12
N GLY A 244 4.10 -9.93 6.76
CA GLY A 244 4.73 -9.96 5.45
C GLY A 244 5.56 -11.22 5.18
N TYR A 245 5.58 -11.68 3.94
CA TYR A 245 6.29 -12.91 3.50
C TYR A 245 7.78 -12.90 3.87
N SER A 246 8.46 -11.75 3.87
CA SER A 246 9.88 -11.68 4.22
C SER A 246 10.19 -12.22 5.62
N PHE A 247 9.30 -11.97 6.58
CA PHE A 247 9.45 -12.48 7.95
C PHE A 247 9.26 -14.00 8.03
N LEU A 248 8.41 -14.57 7.17
CA LEU A 248 8.32 -16.03 7.03
C LEU A 248 9.64 -16.60 6.52
N GLU A 249 10.23 -15.99 5.48
CA GLU A 249 11.49 -16.45 4.88
C GLU A 249 12.65 -16.37 5.87
N GLU A 250 12.77 -15.26 6.61
CA GLU A 250 13.79 -15.08 7.66
C GLU A 250 13.65 -16.06 8.83
N ASN A 251 12.45 -16.54 9.11
CA ASN A 251 12.14 -17.43 10.25
C ASN A 251 11.71 -18.84 9.80
N ALA A 252 12.05 -19.28 8.60
CA ALA A 252 11.60 -20.55 8.00
C ALA A 252 12.02 -21.82 8.78
N SER A 253 13.03 -21.72 9.66
CA SER A 253 13.41 -22.82 10.58
C SER A 253 12.41 -23.00 11.74
N ARG A 254 11.69 -21.94 12.16
CA ARG A 254 10.86 -21.86 13.35
C ARG A 254 9.36 -21.92 13.03
N ILE A 255 8.96 -21.32 11.92
CA ILE A 255 7.56 -21.18 11.50
C ILE A 255 7.35 -21.69 10.08
N LYS A 256 6.10 -21.92 9.71
CA LYS A 256 5.65 -22.25 8.37
C LYS A 256 4.37 -21.49 8.02
N ALA A 257 4.04 -21.40 6.73
CA ALA A 257 2.81 -20.75 6.29
C ALA A 257 1.73 -21.75 5.87
N ALA A 258 0.49 -21.34 6.04
CA ALA A 258 -0.68 -21.95 5.42
C ALA A 258 -0.65 -21.75 3.90
N SER A 259 -1.28 -22.67 3.16
CA SER A 259 -1.73 -22.41 1.80
C SER A 259 -3.01 -21.56 1.83
N VAL A 260 -3.24 -20.78 0.77
CA VAL A 260 -4.52 -20.10 0.55
C VAL A 260 -5.03 -20.46 -0.83
N ASN A 261 -6.26 -20.96 -0.92
CA ASN A 261 -6.85 -21.52 -2.14
C ASN A 261 -5.92 -22.59 -2.78
N GLY A 262 -5.31 -23.46 -1.98
CA GLY A 262 -4.39 -24.50 -2.43
C GLY A 262 -2.99 -24.02 -2.81
N VAL A 263 -2.72 -22.71 -2.77
CA VAL A 263 -1.43 -22.13 -3.20
C VAL A 263 -0.58 -21.77 -1.99
N LYS A 264 0.65 -22.27 -1.95
CA LYS A 264 1.65 -21.88 -0.94
C LYS A 264 2.26 -20.51 -1.28
N PRO A 265 2.51 -19.64 -0.27
CA PRO A 265 3.27 -18.42 -0.49
C PRO A 265 4.74 -18.76 -0.75
N THR A 266 5.20 -18.41 -1.93
CA THR A 266 6.60 -18.46 -2.35
C THR A 266 6.91 -17.21 -3.16
N PRO A 267 8.18 -16.81 -3.33
CA PRO A 267 8.51 -15.70 -4.21
C PRO A 267 7.91 -15.83 -5.61
N ALA A 268 7.90 -17.05 -6.16
CA ALA A 268 7.35 -17.31 -7.49
C ALA A 268 5.82 -17.17 -7.54
N THR A 269 5.09 -17.73 -6.56
CA THR A 269 3.61 -17.64 -6.53
C THR A 269 3.12 -16.25 -6.18
N ILE A 270 3.87 -15.49 -5.39
CA ILE A 270 3.61 -14.08 -5.08
C ILE A 270 3.87 -13.21 -6.32
N ALA A 271 5.02 -13.38 -6.97
CA ALA A 271 5.38 -12.59 -8.15
C ALA A 271 4.46 -12.84 -9.35
N SER A 272 3.96 -14.07 -9.51
CA SER A 272 2.99 -14.42 -10.56
C SER A 272 1.55 -13.99 -10.24
N GLY A 273 1.24 -13.62 -8.97
CA GLY A 273 -0.12 -13.39 -8.50
C GLY A 273 -0.95 -14.65 -8.28
N ALA A 274 -0.34 -15.85 -8.36
CA ALA A 274 -1.02 -17.11 -8.08
C ALA A 274 -1.39 -17.24 -6.59
N TYR A 275 -0.56 -16.71 -5.68
CA TYR A 275 -0.90 -16.64 -4.26
C TYR A 275 -1.92 -15.52 -4.02
N PRO A 276 -3.13 -15.82 -3.51
CA PRO A 276 -4.23 -14.85 -3.51
C PRO A 276 -4.01 -13.62 -2.61
N VAL A 277 -3.19 -13.76 -1.55
CA VAL A 277 -2.90 -12.65 -0.62
C VAL A 277 -1.58 -11.99 -1.03
N SER A 278 -1.50 -11.62 -2.31
CA SER A 278 -0.34 -10.93 -2.88
C SER A 278 -0.76 -9.87 -3.90
N ARG A 279 0.09 -8.88 -4.11
CA ARG A 279 -0.14 -7.79 -5.06
C ARG A 279 1.14 -7.15 -5.55
N SER A 280 1.08 -6.55 -6.73
CA SER A 280 2.13 -5.70 -7.26
C SER A 280 2.07 -4.32 -6.64
N LEU A 281 3.24 -3.74 -6.38
CA LEU A 281 3.40 -2.39 -5.83
C LEU A 281 4.01 -1.46 -6.88
N PHE A 282 3.54 -0.22 -6.90
CA PHE A 282 3.88 0.77 -7.92
C PHE A 282 4.14 2.13 -7.30
N ILE A 283 4.96 2.92 -7.98
CA ILE A 283 4.96 4.37 -7.90
C ILE A 283 4.65 4.95 -9.29
N TYR A 284 3.82 5.97 -9.32
CA TYR A 284 3.47 6.73 -10.52
C TYR A 284 4.08 8.11 -10.44
N VAL A 285 4.89 8.50 -11.41
CA VAL A 285 5.63 9.77 -11.40
C VAL A 285 5.02 10.73 -12.40
N LYS A 286 4.75 11.94 -11.99
CA LYS A 286 4.28 13.04 -12.83
C LYS A 286 5.46 13.61 -13.61
N LYS A 287 5.60 13.25 -14.89
CA LYS A 287 6.74 13.66 -15.72
C LYS A 287 6.89 15.17 -15.82
N ALA A 288 5.78 15.91 -15.86
CA ALA A 288 5.78 17.38 -15.90
C ALA A 288 6.49 18.04 -14.70
N HIS A 289 6.65 17.32 -13.59
CA HIS A 289 7.36 17.81 -12.40
C HIS A 289 8.87 17.52 -12.43
N VAL A 290 9.32 16.65 -13.35
CA VAL A 290 10.75 16.33 -13.50
C VAL A 290 11.50 17.53 -14.06
N GLY A 291 12.55 17.96 -13.36
CA GLY A 291 13.31 19.18 -13.70
C GLY A 291 12.70 20.46 -13.10
N VAL A 292 11.44 20.42 -12.61
CA VAL A 292 10.80 21.53 -11.90
C VAL A 292 10.95 21.35 -10.39
N ILE A 293 10.58 20.17 -9.87
CA ILE A 293 10.72 19.86 -8.44
C ILE A 293 12.13 19.33 -8.18
N PRO A 294 12.92 20.01 -7.31
CA PRO A 294 14.28 19.61 -7.01
C PRO A 294 14.36 18.19 -6.44
N GLY A 295 15.24 17.38 -7.01
CA GLY A 295 15.52 16.04 -6.50
C GLY A 295 14.53 14.95 -6.90
N LEU A 296 13.45 15.24 -7.63
CA LEU A 296 12.45 14.23 -8.02
C LEU A 296 13.08 13.07 -8.80
N LYS A 297 13.89 13.36 -9.82
CA LYS A 297 14.55 12.32 -10.61
C LYS A 297 15.53 11.49 -9.78
N ASP A 298 16.27 12.14 -8.89
CA ASP A 298 17.24 11.47 -8.02
C ASP A 298 16.53 10.54 -7.02
N PHE A 299 15.40 10.99 -6.45
CA PHE A 299 14.58 10.18 -5.54
C PHE A 299 13.99 8.95 -6.23
N VAL A 300 13.47 9.10 -7.45
CA VAL A 300 12.96 7.98 -8.26
C VAL A 300 14.09 7.01 -8.60
N SER A 301 15.28 7.51 -8.93
CA SER A 301 16.47 6.69 -9.19
C SER A 301 16.91 5.92 -7.95
N GLU A 302 16.90 6.56 -6.76
CA GLU A 302 17.18 5.88 -5.49
C GLU A 302 16.16 4.77 -5.23
N PHE A 303 14.87 5.05 -5.38
CA PHE A 303 13.80 4.09 -5.15
C PHE A 303 13.92 2.82 -6.01
N THR A 304 14.33 2.98 -7.27
CA THR A 304 14.46 1.88 -8.23
C THR A 304 15.88 1.29 -8.29
N SER A 305 16.79 1.75 -7.43
CA SER A 305 18.18 1.26 -7.40
C SER A 305 18.27 -0.20 -6.92
N ASP A 306 19.37 -0.88 -7.25
CA ASP A 306 19.65 -2.24 -6.76
C ASP A 306 19.79 -2.25 -5.23
N ALA A 307 20.36 -1.18 -4.67
CA ALA A 307 20.52 -1.01 -3.23
C ALA A 307 19.17 -0.85 -2.49
N ALA A 308 18.14 -0.30 -3.15
CA ALA A 308 16.81 -0.13 -2.59
C ALA A 308 15.90 -1.33 -2.88
N ALA A 309 15.45 -1.47 -4.13
CA ALA A 309 14.43 -2.42 -4.54
C ALA A 309 14.99 -3.68 -5.22
N GLY A 310 16.30 -3.80 -5.39
CA GLY A 310 16.94 -4.98 -5.91
C GLY A 310 16.95 -6.14 -4.92
N ARG A 311 17.39 -7.32 -5.39
CA ARG A 311 17.54 -8.50 -4.54
C ARG A 311 18.52 -8.21 -3.40
N GLY A 312 18.08 -8.39 -2.16
CA GLY A 312 18.86 -8.04 -0.96
C GLY A 312 18.96 -6.53 -0.68
N GLY A 313 18.24 -5.71 -1.42
CA GLY A 313 18.16 -4.27 -1.16
C GLY A 313 17.46 -3.96 0.17
N TYR A 314 17.67 -2.76 0.70
CA TYR A 314 17.20 -2.38 2.03
C TYR A 314 15.66 -2.38 2.17
N LEU A 315 14.90 -2.32 1.06
CA LEU A 315 13.44 -2.41 1.11
C LEU A 315 12.94 -3.84 1.39
N SER A 316 13.76 -4.87 1.10
CA SER A 316 13.43 -6.24 1.48
C SER A 316 13.32 -6.40 3.00
N GLN A 317 14.11 -5.64 3.78
CA GLN A 317 14.02 -5.60 5.25
C GLN A 317 12.71 -5.00 5.77
N ARG A 318 11.91 -4.39 4.88
CA ARG A 318 10.56 -3.87 5.14
C ARG A 318 9.46 -4.72 4.52
N GLY A 319 9.82 -5.90 3.98
CA GLY A 319 8.86 -6.82 3.40
C GLY A 319 8.68 -6.73 1.88
N LEU A 320 9.41 -5.84 1.19
CA LEU A 320 9.32 -5.77 -0.28
C LEU A 320 9.88 -7.06 -0.89
N ILE A 321 9.06 -7.73 -1.70
CA ILE A 321 9.52 -8.84 -2.53
C ILE A 321 10.02 -8.24 -3.85
N PRO A 322 11.32 -8.42 -4.17
CA PRO A 322 11.93 -7.78 -5.33
C PRO A 322 11.38 -8.34 -6.63
N LEU A 323 11.42 -7.52 -7.66
CA LEU A 323 11.14 -7.96 -9.03
C LEU A 323 12.19 -8.98 -9.50
N PRO A 324 11.81 -9.91 -10.41
CA PRO A 324 12.78 -10.69 -11.16
C PRO A 324 13.83 -9.79 -11.83
N PRO A 325 15.11 -10.21 -11.93
CA PRO A 325 16.21 -9.34 -12.37
C PRO A 325 15.95 -8.60 -13.70
N ALA A 326 15.39 -9.29 -14.70
CA ALA A 326 15.08 -8.69 -16.00
C ALA A 326 14.00 -7.59 -15.89
N GLN A 327 12.96 -7.80 -15.07
CA GLN A 327 11.92 -6.79 -14.84
C GLN A 327 12.48 -5.60 -14.06
N HIS A 328 13.31 -5.84 -13.04
CA HIS A 328 13.95 -4.77 -12.29
C HIS A 328 14.85 -3.89 -13.18
N ALA A 329 15.65 -4.51 -14.06
CA ALA A 329 16.48 -3.78 -15.03
C ALA A 329 15.62 -2.92 -15.97
N ALA A 330 14.48 -3.43 -16.44
CA ALA A 330 13.56 -2.68 -17.30
C ALA A 330 12.94 -1.49 -16.55
N VAL A 331 12.56 -1.66 -15.29
CA VAL A 331 12.03 -0.57 -14.43
C VAL A 331 13.09 0.51 -14.18
N LYS A 332 14.33 0.13 -13.87
CA LYS A 332 15.46 1.09 -13.74
C LYS A 332 15.66 1.89 -15.04
N ALA A 333 15.63 1.23 -16.18
CA ALA A 333 15.76 1.92 -17.47
C ALA A 333 14.59 2.90 -17.72
N ALA A 334 13.36 2.51 -17.39
CA ALA A 334 12.18 3.37 -17.50
C ALA A 334 12.25 4.57 -16.55
N ALA A 335 12.73 4.37 -15.32
CA ALA A 335 12.96 5.42 -14.32
C ALA A 335 14.01 6.44 -14.76
N ILE A 336 15.14 6.00 -15.32
CA ILE A 336 16.20 6.89 -15.84
C ILE A 336 15.69 7.73 -17.00
N LYS A 337 14.95 7.11 -17.93
CA LYS A 337 14.41 7.75 -19.14
C LYS A 337 13.13 8.54 -18.88
N MET A 338 12.49 8.37 -17.73
CA MET A 338 11.14 8.88 -17.44
C MET A 338 10.15 8.55 -18.57
N THR A 339 10.09 7.27 -18.94
CA THR A 339 9.26 6.79 -20.06
C THR A 339 7.80 6.78 -19.63
N PRO A 340 6.91 7.56 -20.27
CA PRO A 340 5.48 7.53 -19.96
C PRO A 340 4.86 6.16 -20.23
N MET A 341 3.90 5.80 -19.38
CA MET A 341 3.10 4.59 -19.57
C MET A 341 2.12 4.73 -20.74
N ALA A 342 1.76 3.62 -21.36
CA ALA A 342 0.60 3.55 -22.24
C ALA A 342 -0.71 3.67 -21.42
N PRO A 343 -1.81 4.18 -22.01
CA PRO A 343 -3.11 4.14 -21.34
C PRO A 343 -3.45 2.73 -20.86
N PRO A 344 -3.98 2.58 -19.62
CA PRO A 344 -4.42 1.29 -19.13
C PRO A 344 -5.46 0.67 -20.06
N LYS A 345 -5.35 -0.65 -20.29
CA LYS A 345 -6.38 -1.43 -20.99
C LYS A 345 -7.58 -1.65 -20.06
N ASP A 346 -8.72 -1.92 -20.64
CA ASP A 346 -9.94 -2.29 -19.91
C ASP A 346 -9.77 -3.62 -19.19
#